data_bde78ee4ef80be69a50edf6dbdd4a589
#
_entry.id   bde78ee4ef80be69a50edf6dbdd4a589
#
_cell.length_a   1.000
_cell.length_b   1.000
_cell.length_c   1.000
_cell.angle_alpha   90.00
_cell.angle_beta   90.00
_cell.angle_gamma   90.00
#
_symmetry.space_group_name_H-M   'P 1'
#
loop_
_entity.id
_entity.type
_entity.pdbx_description
1 polymer ?
#
loop_
_entity_poly.entity_id
_entity_poly.type
_entity_poly.pdbx_seq_one_letter_code
_entity_poly.pdbx_strand_id
1 'polypeptide(L)'
;MLSTVRGVLLTGFGFVTLIFFNLLQMASLILRPVSKRAFRRCNRWCANTWWGWCVIGAEKLNGTEIVVTGEDVPARENALLIANHQQMPDIPVIMKLAKTKDRLGDLKFFVKKQLKWVPGMGWGMQFLDCLFIDRNWASDREHIERTFARLVDNRVPVWLVSFVEGTRATEHKLASSREFARSRGFEEMHHVQVPRTKGFAASVEGLRRHATAVYDLTIGYEHGVPNLWQFIRGLVRRIHLHVRRFPIGDLPPDEASLREWLLTRFVEKDRLLDHFYRCGRFPAS
;
A
#
# COMPACT_ATOMS: atom_id res chain seq x y z
N MET A 1 25.20 11.47 15.58
CA MET A 1 26.10 11.51 14.42
C MET A 1 26.10 10.20 13.63
N LEU A 2 26.37 9.05 14.21
CA LEU A 2 26.42 7.74 13.51
C LEU A 2 25.15 7.37 12.74
N SER A 3 23.94 7.55 13.34
CA SER A 3 22.66 7.27 12.67
C SER A 3 22.42 8.17 11.44
N THR A 4 22.89 9.41 11.47
CA THR A 4 22.77 10.34 10.34
C THR A 4 23.69 9.91 9.19
N VAL A 5 24.94 9.56 9.47
CA VAL A 5 25.90 9.04 8.47
C VAL A 5 25.33 7.78 7.82
N ARG A 6 24.85 6.84 8.62
CA ARG A 6 24.18 5.63 8.13
C ARG A 6 22.98 5.96 7.24
N GLY A 7 22.13 6.90 7.66
CA GLY A 7 20.96 7.33 6.88
C GLY A 7 21.36 7.91 5.53
N VAL A 8 22.39 8.73 5.47
CA VAL A 8 22.91 9.30 4.20
C VAL A 8 23.44 8.19 3.29
N LEU A 9 24.23 7.26 3.82
CA LEU A 9 24.78 6.14 3.04
C LEU A 9 23.66 5.25 2.49
N LEU A 10 22.66 4.90 3.31
CA LEU A 10 21.51 4.09 2.88
C LEU A 10 20.67 4.82 1.84
N THR A 11 20.46 6.12 1.98
CA THR A 11 19.73 6.92 0.98
C THR A 11 20.49 6.97 -0.34
N GLY A 12 21.80 7.24 -0.31
CA GLY A 12 22.64 7.26 -1.50
C GLY A 12 22.67 5.90 -2.21
N PHE A 13 22.92 4.82 -1.46
CA PHE A 13 22.87 3.46 -1.99
C PHE A 13 21.49 3.13 -2.59
N GLY A 14 20.40 3.44 -1.85
CA GLY A 14 19.04 3.21 -2.31
C GLY A 14 18.74 3.96 -3.60
N PHE A 15 19.17 5.22 -3.72
CA PHE A 15 18.95 6.02 -4.93
C PHE A 15 19.76 5.49 -6.13
N VAL A 16 21.05 5.20 -5.96
CA VAL A 16 21.89 4.65 -7.04
C VAL A 16 21.35 3.33 -7.54
N THR A 17 21.01 2.43 -6.63
CA THR A 17 20.44 1.12 -7.01
C THR A 17 19.06 1.24 -7.63
N LEU A 18 18.23 2.20 -7.18
CA LEU A 18 16.92 2.47 -7.80
C LEU A 18 17.08 2.89 -9.28
N ILE A 19 18.01 3.79 -9.57
CA ILE A 19 18.30 4.21 -10.94
C ILE A 19 18.82 3.02 -11.77
N PHE A 20 19.72 2.21 -11.21
CA PHE A 20 20.20 0.99 -11.87
C PHE A 20 19.04 0.04 -12.25
N PHE A 21 18.12 -0.25 -11.32
CA PHE A 21 16.96 -1.07 -11.63
C PHE A 21 16.02 -0.42 -12.64
N ASN A 22 15.88 0.90 -12.64
CA ASN A 22 15.12 1.60 -13.67
C ASN A 22 15.74 1.45 -15.07
N LEU A 23 17.08 1.48 -15.19
CA LEU A 23 17.75 1.22 -16.46
C LEU A 23 17.47 -0.19 -16.94
N LEU A 24 17.51 -1.20 -16.05
CA LEU A 24 17.11 -2.58 -16.39
C LEU A 24 15.65 -2.67 -16.83
N GLN A 25 14.75 -1.97 -16.17
CA GLN A 25 13.34 -1.90 -16.55
C GLN A 25 13.16 -1.26 -17.93
N MET A 26 13.88 -0.17 -18.24
CA MET A 26 13.89 0.44 -19.57
C MET A 26 14.45 -0.54 -20.62
N ALA A 27 15.58 -1.20 -20.34
CA ALA A 27 16.14 -2.21 -21.23
C ALA A 27 15.16 -3.37 -21.50
N SER A 28 14.32 -3.73 -20.51
CA SER A 28 13.28 -4.75 -20.67
C SER A 28 12.22 -4.42 -21.72
N LEU A 29 12.11 -3.16 -22.17
CA LEU A 29 11.20 -2.76 -23.26
C LEU A 29 11.49 -3.52 -24.57
N ILE A 30 12.74 -3.96 -24.78
CA ILE A 30 13.12 -4.81 -25.92
C ILE A 30 12.34 -6.14 -25.92
N LEU A 31 11.98 -6.65 -24.73
CA LEU A 31 11.21 -7.88 -24.59
C LEU A 31 9.72 -7.70 -24.88
N ARG A 32 9.20 -6.46 -24.76
CA ARG A 32 7.77 -6.19 -24.81
C ARG A 32 7.08 -6.59 -26.13
N PRO A 33 7.66 -6.32 -27.31
CA PRO A 33 7.06 -6.74 -28.59
C PRO A 33 7.12 -8.27 -28.78
N VAL A 34 8.15 -8.93 -28.23
CA VAL A 34 8.37 -10.38 -28.38
C VAL A 34 7.51 -11.16 -27.37
N SER A 35 7.51 -10.74 -26.11
CA SER A 35 6.78 -11.44 -25.04
C SER A 35 6.41 -10.50 -23.91
N LYS A 36 5.14 -10.11 -23.82
CA LYS A 36 4.59 -9.35 -22.69
C LYS A 36 4.80 -10.07 -21.36
N ARG A 37 4.83 -11.42 -21.37
CA ARG A 37 5.07 -12.24 -20.18
C ARG A 37 6.51 -12.12 -19.70
N ALA A 38 7.49 -12.20 -20.60
CA ALA A 38 8.91 -12.03 -20.28
C ALA A 38 9.18 -10.61 -19.76
N PHE A 39 8.63 -9.59 -20.43
CA PHE A 39 8.69 -8.19 -19.99
C PHE A 39 8.20 -8.04 -18.55
N ARG A 40 7.01 -8.53 -18.22
CA ARG A 40 6.45 -8.44 -16.86
C ARG A 40 7.27 -9.24 -15.84
N ARG A 41 7.81 -10.41 -16.21
CA ARG A 41 8.67 -11.21 -15.32
C ARG A 41 9.94 -10.45 -14.95
N CYS A 42 10.59 -9.82 -15.94
CA CYS A 42 11.77 -8.98 -15.71
C CYS A 42 11.45 -7.82 -14.74
N ASN A 43 10.38 -7.09 -14.99
CA ASN A 43 9.97 -5.96 -14.15
C ASN A 43 9.55 -6.39 -12.73
N ARG A 44 8.85 -7.51 -12.60
CA ARG A 44 8.55 -8.14 -11.31
C ARG A 44 9.83 -8.50 -10.54
N TRP A 45 10.82 -9.07 -11.22
CA TRP A 45 12.11 -9.40 -10.62
C TRP A 45 12.84 -8.13 -10.14
N CYS A 46 12.89 -7.08 -10.94
CA CYS A 46 13.48 -5.79 -10.55
C CYS A 46 12.83 -5.26 -9.25
N ALA A 47 11.50 -5.24 -9.21
CA ALA A 47 10.75 -4.78 -8.04
C ALA A 47 10.99 -5.69 -6.82
N ASN A 48 10.91 -7.00 -6.99
CA ASN A 48 11.18 -7.97 -5.92
C ASN A 48 12.56 -7.76 -5.30
N THR A 49 13.57 -7.55 -6.14
CA THR A 49 14.95 -7.39 -5.67
C THR A 49 15.12 -6.06 -4.95
N TRP A 50 14.75 -4.94 -5.58
CA TRP A 50 14.99 -3.63 -5.00
C TRP A 50 14.14 -3.38 -3.74
N TRP A 51 12.85 -3.70 -3.78
CA TRP A 51 11.99 -3.59 -2.60
C TRP A 51 12.39 -4.58 -1.51
N GLY A 52 12.88 -5.77 -1.90
CA GLY A 52 13.45 -6.75 -0.98
C GLY A 52 14.66 -6.20 -0.22
N TRP A 53 15.53 -5.44 -0.89
CA TRP A 53 16.65 -4.74 -0.24
C TRP A 53 16.18 -3.64 0.70
N CYS A 54 15.12 -2.91 0.35
CA CYS A 54 14.53 -1.92 1.26
C CYS A 54 14.02 -2.57 2.56
N VAL A 55 13.35 -3.72 2.46
CA VAL A 55 12.88 -4.48 3.63
C VAL A 55 14.05 -5.00 4.46
N ILE A 56 15.06 -5.61 3.83
CA ILE A 56 16.27 -6.10 4.52
C ILE A 56 17.01 -4.94 5.20
N GLY A 57 17.13 -3.81 4.53
CA GLY A 57 17.74 -2.61 5.10
C GLY A 57 17.03 -2.12 6.35
N ALA A 58 15.70 -2.08 6.33
CA ALA A 58 14.91 -1.71 7.49
C ALA A 58 15.07 -2.71 8.66
N GLU A 59 14.99 -4.01 8.38
CA GLU A 59 15.03 -5.04 9.44
C GLU A 59 16.46 -5.32 9.93
N LYS A 60 17.41 -5.56 9.02
CA LYS A 60 18.75 -6.04 9.37
C LYS A 60 19.74 -4.93 9.65
N LEU A 61 19.69 -3.82 8.89
CA LEU A 61 20.63 -2.71 9.08
C LEU A 61 20.13 -1.68 10.09
N ASN A 62 18.83 -1.41 10.10
CA ASN A 62 18.21 -0.45 11.01
C ASN A 62 17.67 -1.08 12.28
N GLY A 63 17.47 -2.41 12.32
CA GLY A 63 16.93 -3.12 13.47
C GLY A 63 15.45 -2.79 13.73
N THR A 64 14.72 -2.40 12.70
CA THR A 64 13.28 -2.17 12.81
C THR A 64 12.54 -3.51 12.80
N GLU A 65 11.87 -3.82 13.88
CA GLU A 65 11.00 -4.99 13.97
C GLU A 65 9.61 -4.66 13.43
N ILE A 66 9.10 -5.46 12.50
CA ILE A 66 7.72 -5.36 12.01
C ILE A 66 6.95 -6.56 12.54
N VAL A 67 6.11 -6.31 13.54
CA VAL A 67 5.27 -7.32 14.21
C VAL A 67 3.97 -7.47 13.44
N VAL A 68 3.75 -8.63 12.84
CA VAL A 68 2.51 -8.95 12.12
C VAL A 68 1.61 -9.77 13.03
N THR A 69 0.36 -9.33 13.17
CA THR A 69 -0.68 -9.97 13.98
C THR A 69 -1.98 -10.11 13.17
N GLY A 70 -2.97 -10.79 13.73
CA GLY A 70 -4.23 -11.05 13.04
C GLY A 70 -4.17 -12.33 12.22
N GLU A 71 -4.87 -12.35 11.09
CA GLU A 71 -5.00 -13.53 10.26
C GLU A 71 -3.75 -13.79 9.41
N ASP A 72 -3.34 -15.07 9.34
CA ASP A 72 -2.32 -15.49 8.38
C ASP A 72 -2.95 -15.65 6.99
N VAL A 73 -2.51 -14.82 6.05
CA VAL A 73 -3.05 -14.80 4.68
C VAL A 73 -2.30 -15.77 3.77
N PRO A 74 -2.97 -16.40 2.80
CA PRO A 74 -2.35 -17.35 1.87
C PRO A 74 -1.19 -16.73 1.07
N ALA A 75 -0.15 -17.51 0.80
CA ALA A 75 0.90 -17.13 -0.13
C ALA A 75 0.36 -17.09 -1.57
N ARG A 76 0.82 -16.15 -2.37
CA ARG A 76 0.48 -15.99 -3.80
C ARG A 76 -1.00 -15.75 -4.09
N GLU A 77 -1.80 -15.41 -3.10
CA GLU A 77 -3.19 -15.00 -3.31
C GLU A 77 -3.24 -13.63 -4.00
N ASN A 78 -4.15 -13.41 -4.94
CA ASN A 78 -4.42 -12.09 -5.49
C ASN A 78 -5.39 -11.36 -4.57
N ALA A 79 -5.05 -10.14 -4.16
CA ALA A 79 -5.84 -9.41 -3.19
C ALA A 79 -5.89 -7.90 -3.44
N LEU A 80 -6.96 -7.27 -2.95
CA LEU A 80 -7.05 -5.84 -2.72
C LEU A 80 -6.60 -5.57 -1.28
N LEU A 81 -5.77 -4.57 -1.06
CA LEU A 81 -5.27 -4.19 0.27
C LEU A 81 -5.78 -2.79 0.59
N ILE A 82 -6.54 -2.66 1.68
CA ILE A 82 -6.93 -1.36 2.24
C ILE A 82 -6.14 -1.12 3.53
N ALA A 83 -5.54 0.05 3.64
CA ALA A 83 -4.72 0.40 4.80
C ALA A 83 -4.98 1.84 5.26
N ASN A 84 -4.80 2.10 6.55
CA ASN A 84 -4.64 3.46 7.02
C ASN A 84 -3.31 4.04 6.53
N HIS A 85 -3.26 5.37 6.36
CA HIS A 85 -2.08 6.04 5.83
C HIS A 85 -1.59 7.14 6.77
N GLN A 86 -0.66 6.79 7.61
CA GLN A 86 -0.08 7.73 8.58
C GLN A 86 1.14 8.44 8.01
N GLN A 87 2.10 7.68 7.41
CA GLN A 87 3.32 8.26 6.87
C GLN A 87 3.97 7.33 5.83
N MET A 88 5.03 7.80 5.15
CA MET A 88 5.75 7.02 4.14
C MET A 88 6.27 5.65 4.62
N PRO A 89 6.68 5.45 5.88
CA PRO A 89 7.06 4.13 6.39
C PRO A 89 5.96 3.06 6.37
N ASP A 90 4.69 3.42 6.15
CA ASP A 90 3.60 2.44 5.95
C ASP A 90 3.90 1.52 4.75
N ILE A 91 4.57 2.06 3.72
CA ILE A 91 4.88 1.31 2.49
C ILE A 91 5.86 0.16 2.75
N PRO A 92 7.03 0.34 3.38
CA PRO A 92 7.91 -0.75 3.79
C PRO A 92 7.24 -1.81 4.68
N VAL A 93 6.28 -1.43 5.52
CA VAL A 93 5.51 -2.38 6.35
C VAL A 93 4.68 -3.31 5.47
N ILE A 94 3.96 -2.76 4.50
CA ILE A 94 3.20 -3.55 3.51
C ILE A 94 4.15 -4.40 2.65
N MET A 95 5.29 -3.86 2.25
CA MET A 95 6.31 -4.60 1.50
C MET A 95 6.84 -5.80 2.28
N LYS A 96 7.00 -5.70 3.61
CA LYS A 96 7.39 -6.83 4.46
C LYS A 96 6.36 -7.95 4.39
N LEU A 97 5.08 -7.66 4.56
CA LEU A 97 4.01 -8.64 4.43
C LEU A 97 4.02 -9.26 3.02
N ALA A 98 4.09 -8.45 1.98
CA ALA A 98 4.14 -8.92 0.60
C ALA A 98 5.34 -9.84 0.31
N LYS A 99 6.50 -9.56 0.92
CA LYS A 99 7.70 -10.40 0.82
C LYS A 99 7.47 -11.78 1.42
N THR A 100 6.84 -11.86 2.61
CA THR A 100 6.55 -13.15 3.26
C THR A 100 5.53 -13.98 2.49
N LYS A 101 4.71 -13.34 1.64
CA LYS A 101 3.64 -13.99 0.87
C LYS A 101 3.97 -14.17 -0.62
N ASP A 102 5.24 -13.97 -1.02
CA ASP A 102 5.72 -14.04 -2.42
C ASP A 102 4.91 -13.16 -3.38
N ARG A 103 4.56 -11.93 -2.91
CA ARG A 103 3.79 -10.92 -3.65
C ARG A 103 4.49 -9.56 -3.76
N LEU A 104 5.73 -9.45 -3.30
CA LEU A 104 6.44 -8.18 -3.26
C LEU A 104 6.52 -7.51 -4.65
N GLY A 105 6.94 -8.22 -5.68
CA GLY A 105 7.00 -7.71 -7.05
C GLY A 105 5.63 -7.58 -7.75
N ASP A 106 4.56 -8.01 -7.10
CA ASP A 106 3.19 -7.89 -7.60
C ASP A 106 2.40 -6.75 -6.97
N LEU A 107 3.05 -5.98 -6.08
CA LEU A 107 2.46 -4.78 -5.49
C LEU A 107 2.15 -3.73 -6.56
N LYS A 108 0.96 -3.19 -6.51
CA LYS A 108 0.50 -2.06 -7.33
C LYS A 108 -0.13 -1.02 -6.42
N PHE A 109 0.06 0.23 -6.74
CA PHE A 109 -0.41 1.36 -5.94
C PHE A 109 -1.23 2.32 -6.78
N PHE A 110 -2.19 2.97 -6.13
CA PHE A 110 -2.74 4.21 -6.64
C PHE A 110 -1.75 5.35 -6.35
N VAL A 111 -1.27 6.00 -7.39
CA VAL A 111 -0.20 6.99 -7.32
C VAL A 111 -0.67 8.31 -7.92
N LYS A 112 -0.28 9.43 -7.32
CA LYS A 112 -0.51 10.75 -7.92
C LYS A 112 0.12 10.82 -9.32
N LYS A 113 -0.61 11.30 -10.33
CA LYS A 113 -0.17 11.40 -11.73
C LYS A 113 1.13 12.17 -11.89
N GLN A 114 1.35 13.22 -11.09
CA GLN A 114 2.57 14.01 -11.12
C GLN A 114 3.82 13.18 -10.77
N LEU A 115 3.67 12.13 -9.93
CA LEU A 115 4.80 11.26 -9.58
C LEU A 115 5.30 10.42 -10.75
N LYS A 116 4.53 10.30 -11.84
CA LYS A 116 4.96 9.63 -13.07
C LYS A 116 6.30 10.17 -13.61
N TRP A 117 6.54 11.45 -13.41
CA TRP A 117 7.72 12.14 -13.92
C TRP A 117 8.92 12.15 -12.96
N VAL A 118 8.74 11.63 -11.74
CA VAL A 118 9.82 11.56 -10.76
C VAL A 118 10.77 10.41 -11.13
N PRO A 119 12.04 10.71 -11.44
CA PRO A 119 13.04 9.69 -11.73
C PRO A 119 13.16 8.67 -10.58
N GLY A 120 13.42 7.44 -10.91
CA GLY A 120 13.51 6.37 -9.93
C GLY A 120 12.14 5.84 -9.57
N MET A 121 11.46 6.45 -8.63
CA MET A 121 10.22 5.95 -8.07
C MET A 121 9.09 5.92 -9.12
N GLY A 122 8.79 7.04 -9.76
CA GLY A 122 7.69 7.14 -10.72
C GLY A 122 7.94 6.30 -11.98
N TRP A 123 9.18 6.27 -12.46
CA TRP A 123 9.54 5.46 -13.61
C TRP A 123 9.37 3.97 -13.32
N GLY A 124 9.90 3.49 -12.20
CA GLY A 124 9.75 2.09 -11.79
C GLY A 124 8.29 1.65 -11.69
N MET A 125 7.43 2.48 -11.09
CA MET A 125 6.01 2.18 -10.93
C MET A 125 5.25 2.07 -12.27
N GLN A 126 5.68 2.79 -13.34
CA GLN A 126 5.06 2.65 -14.66
C GLN A 126 5.24 1.25 -15.24
N PHE A 127 6.40 0.62 -15.00
CA PHE A 127 6.69 -0.73 -15.46
C PHE A 127 5.94 -1.82 -14.68
N LEU A 128 5.37 -1.47 -13.52
CA LEU A 128 4.67 -2.39 -12.62
C LEU A 128 3.14 -2.31 -12.72
N ASP A 129 2.61 -1.66 -13.76
CA ASP A 129 1.16 -1.45 -13.92
C ASP A 129 0.51 -0.70 -12.73
N CYS A 130 1.23 0.19 -12.03
CA CYS A 130 0.65 1.06 -11.02
C CYS A 130 -0.32 2.07 -11.64
N LEU A 131 -1.36 2.45 -10.89
CA LEU A 131 -2.42 3.32 -11.36
C LEU A 131 -2.10 4.78 -11.05
N PHE A 132 -1.73 5.55 -12.06
CA PHE A 132 -1.49 6.99 -11.94
C PHE A 132 -2.80 7.75 -12.11
N ILE A 133 -3.25 8.42 -11.05
CA ILE A 133 -4.55 9.09 -10.97
C ILE A 133 -4.43 10.57 -10.64
N ASP A 134 -5.36 11.37 -11.16
CA ASP A 134 -5.50 12.80 -10.84
C ASP A 134 -6.27 13.02 -9.54
N ARG A 135 -6.86 11.96 -8.97
CA ARG A 135 -7.79 11.97 -7.84
C ARG A 135 -9.11 12.69 -8.15
N ASN A 136 -9.43 12.80 -9.41
CA ASN A 136 -10.72 13.21 -9.91
C ASN A 136 -11.40 11.99 -10.52
N TRP A 137 -12.47 11.51 -9.87
CA TRP A 137 -13.15 10.30 -10.28
C TRP A 137 -13.66 10.33 -11.72
N ALA A 138 -14.16 11.48 -12.17
CA ALA A 138 -14.70 11.62 -13.52
C ALA A 138 -13.62 11.38 -14.62
N SER A 139 -12.39 11.82 -14.36
CA SER A 139 -11.28 11.65 -15.32
C SER A 139 -10.53 10.35 -15.15
N ASP A 140 -10.53 9.77 -13.93
CA ASP A 140 -9.71 8.61 -13.62
C ASP A 140 -10.42 7.28 -13.90
N ARG A 141 -11.76 7.26 -13.89
CA ARG A 141 -12.59 6.05 -13.97
C ARG A 141 -12.22 5.17 -15.16
N GLU A 142 -12.27 5.70 -16.36
CA GLU A 142 -11.98 4.94 -17.59
C GLU A 142 -10.55 4.38 -17.61
N HIS A 143 -9.57 5.14 -17.10
CA HIS A 143 -8.19 4.68 -17.00
C HIS A 143 -8.05 3.52 -16.00
N ILE A 144 -8.75 3.60 -14.88
CA ILE A 144 -8.79 2.55 -13.85
C ILE A 144 -9.43 1.29 -14.42
N GLU A 145 -10.61 1.40 -15.03
CA GLU A 145 -11.33 0.26 -15.62
C GLU A 145 -10.49 -0.44 -16.70
N ARG A 146 -9.89 0.32 -17.62
CA ARG A 146 -8.98 -0.24 -18.64
C ARG A 146 -7.75 -0.94 -18.05
N THR A 147 -7.23 -0.42 -16.96
CA THR A 147 -6.08 -1.04 -16.30
C THR A 147 -6.49 -2.35 -15.64
N PHE A 148 -7.63 -2.40 -14.96
CA PHE A 148 -8.14 -3.63 -14.35
C PHE A 148 -8.48 -4.69 -15.40
N ALA A 149 -9.19 -4.34 -16.47
CA ALA A 149 -9.45 -5.25 -17.59
C ALA A 149 -8.15 -5.89 -18.11
N ARG A 150 -7.11 -5.08 -18.33
CA ARG A 150 -5.80 -5.57 -18.76
C ARG A 150 -5.13 -6.50 -17.75
N LEU A 151 -5.28 -6.26 -16.44
CA LEU A 151 -4.74 -7.15 -15.40
C LEU A 151 -5.47 -8.49 -15.39
N VAL A 152 -6.79 -8.47 -15.50
CA VAL A 152 -7.66 -9.65 -15.54
C VAL A 152 -7.38 -10.48 -16.79
N ASP A 153 -7.45 -9.88 -17.98
CA ASP A 153 -7.30 -10.55 -19.29
C ASP A 153 -5.92 -11.24 -19.41
N ASN A 154 -4.88 -10.60 -18.88
CA ASN A 154 -3.52 -11.16 -18.93
C ASN A 154 -3.18 -11.99 -17.68
N ARG A 155 -4.12 -12.24 -16.79
CA ARG A 155 -3.93 -12.99 -15.53
C ARG A 155 -2.71 -12.51 -14.74
N VAL A 156 -2.55 -11.18 -14.65
CA VAL A 156 -1.39 -10.57 -13.97
C VAL A 156 -1.56 -10.72 -12.47
N PRO A 157 -0.60 -11.32 -11.76
CA PRO A 157 -0.66 -11.35 -10.30
C PRO A 157 -0.75 -9.95 -9.71
N VAL A 158 -1.61 -9.79 -8.68
CA VAL A 158 -1.90 -8.46 -8.12
C VAL A 158 -2.06 -8.47 -6.61
N TRP A 159 -1.36 -7.55 -5.97
CA TRP A 159 -1.64 -6.99 -4.66
C TRP A 159 -1.86 -5.49 -4.85
N LEU A 160 -3.11 -5.09 -4.96
CA LEU A 160 -3.47 -3.68 -5.17
C LEU A 160 -3.62 -2.97 -3.84
N VAL A 161 -2.67 -2.13 -3.51
CA VAL A 161 -2.67 -1.34 -2.27
C VAL A 161 -3.43 -0.04 -2.49
N SER A 162 -4.44 0.18 -1.68
CA SER A 162 -5.23 1.40 -1.65
C SER A 162 -5.18 2.04 -0.27
N PHE A 163 -4.58 3.21 -0.18
CA PHE A 163 -4.74 4.10 0.96
C PHE A 163 -6.03 4.91 0.74
N VAL A 164 -7.15 4.30 1.11
CA VAL A 164 -8.50 4.86 0.79
C VAL A 164 -8.81 6.19 1.47
N GLU A 165 -8.03 6.62 2.44
CA GLU A 165 -8.07 7.98 3.00
C GLU A 165 -7.69 9.03 1.95
N GLY A 166 -6.98 8.63 0.90
CA GLY A 166 -6.54 9.48 -0.21
C GLY A 166 -5.39 10.43 0.13
N THR A 167 -4.99 10.52 1.39
CA THR A 167 -3.86 11.33 1.85
C THR A 167 -3.35 10.82 3.20
N ARG A 168 -2.11 11.15 3.55
CA ARG A 168 -1.55 10.86 4.87
C ARG A 168 -2.30 11.61 5.97
N ALA A 169 -2.51 10.95 7.10
CA ALA A 169 -3.11 11.55 8.28
C ALA A 169 -2.20 12.66 8.84
N THR A 170 -2.80 13.79 9.21
CA THR A 170 -2.21 14.86 10.02
C THR A 170 -3.30 15.35 10.96
N GLU A 171 -2.95 15.99 12.07
CA GLU A 171 -3.96 16.52 13.02
C GLU A 171 -5.02 17.37 12.35
N HIS A 172 -4.61 18.30 11.49
CA HIS A 172 -5.54 19.16 10.74
C HIS A 172 -6.50 18.34 9.86
N LYS A 173 -6.00 17.30 9.16
CA LYS A 173 -6.84 16.47 8.30
C LYS A 173 -7.76 15.54 9.09
N LEU A 174 -7.30 15.03 10.23
CA LEU A 174 -8.15 14.27 11.14
C LEU A 174 -9.26 15.14 11.70
N ALA A 175 -8.96 16.39 12.12
CA ALA A 175 -9.96 17.35 12.55
C ALA A 175 -11.00 17.64 11.45
N SER A 176 -10.56 17.96 10.23
CA SER A 176 -11.45 18.19 9.09
C SER A 176 -12.27 16.94 8.74
N SER A 177 -11.69 15.74 8.89
CA SER A 177 -12.39 14.48 8.66
C SER A 177 -13.48 14.22 9.68
N ARG A 178 -13.27 14.57 10.97
CA ARG A 178 -14.29 14.48 12.01
C ARG A 178 -15.44 15.46 11.77
N GLU A 179 -15.13 16.69 11.36
CA GLU A 179 -16.16 17.67 11.00
C GLU A 179 -17.01 17.17 9.82
N PHE A 180 -16.36 16.60 8.79
CA PHE A 180 -17.06 15.97 7.67
C PHE A 180 -17.93 14.79 8.15
N ALA A 181 -17.43 13.93 9.03
CA ALA A 181 -18.19 12.81 9.59
C ALA A 181 -19.46 13.30 10.29
N ARG A 182 -19.34 14.30 11.19
CA ARG A 182 -20.49 14.93 11.86
C ARG A 182 -21.51 15.50 10.88
N SER A 183 -21.07 16.21 9.87
CA SER A 183 -21.98 16.80 8.86
C SER A 183 -22.76 15.77 8.04
N ARG A 184 -22.29 14.51 8.01
CA ARG A 184 -22.90 13.41 7.27
C ARG A 184 -23.56 12.36 8.17
N GLY A 185 -23.56 12.53 9.48
CA GLY A 185 -24.09 11.56 10.44
C GLY A 185 -23.26 10.27 10.53
N PHE A 186 -21.97 10.31 10.17
CA PHE A 186 -21.05 9.20 10.34
C PHE A 186 -20.44 9.21 11.74
N GLU A 187 -20.00 8.02 12.19
CA GLU A 187 -19.23 7.91 13.43
C GLU A 187 -17.88 8.67 13.29
N GLU A 188 -17.53 9.44 14.32
CA GLU A 188 -16.26 10.17 14.35
C GLU A 188 -15.10 9.21 14.60
N MET A 189 -14.05 9.33 13.79
CA MET A 189 -12.82 8.57 13.90
C MET A 189 -11.67 9.48 14.31
N HIS A 190 -10.81 9.01 15.21
CA HIS A 190 -9.74 9.80 15.81
C HIS A 190 -8.36 9.50 15.24
N HIS A 191 -8.13 8.28 14.76
CA HIS A 191 -6.84 7.81 14.28
C HIS A 191 -6.78 7.63 12.76
N VAL A 192 -7.95 7.58 12.10
CA VAL A 192 -8.06 7.44 10.64
C VAL A 192 -9.03 8.47 10.07
N GLN A 193 -8.93 8.75 8.77
CA GLN A 193 -9.84 9.64 8.07
C GLN A 193 -11.01 8.85 7.48
N VAL A 194 -12.14 9.53 7.24
CA VAL A 194 -13.27 8.95 6.49
C VAL A 194 -12.78 8.47 5.11
N PRO A 195 -12.96 7.19 4.77
CA PRO A 195 -12.41 6.64 3.53
C PRO A 195 -13.14 7.15 2.29
N ARG A 196 -12.40 7.30 1.19
CA ARG A 196 -12.93 7.59 -0.13
C ARG A 196 -13.39 6.30 -0.80
N THR A 197 -14.69 6.13 -0.93
CA THR A 197 -15.29 4.83 -1.28
C THR A 197 -15.30 4.51 -2.77
N LYS A 198 -15.35 5.52 -3.67
CA LYS A 198 -15.51 5.32 -5.12
C LYS A 198 -14.38 4.48 -5.73
N GLY A 199 -13.11 4.79 -5.41
CA GLY A 199 -11.97 4.04 -5.92
C GLY A 199 -11.92 2.60 -5.39
N PHE A 200 -12.35 2.37 -4.16
CA PHE A 200 -12.46 1.04 -3.57
C PHE A 200 -13.56 0.21 -4.27
N ALA A 201 -14.77 0.77 -4.41
CA ALA A 201 -15.87 0.09 -5.08
C ALA A 201 -15.50 -0.32 -6.52
N ALA A 202 -14.93 0.60 -7.30
CA ALA A 202 -14.43 0.28 -8.64
C ALA A 202 -13.34 -0.78 -8.66
N SER A 203 -12.47 -0.82 -7.62
CA SER A 203 -11.44 -1.87 -7.52
C SER A 203 -12.05 -3.23 -7.24
N VAL A 204 -13.04 -3.31 -6.34
CA VAL A 204 -13.78 -4.54 -6.06
C VAL A 204 -14.51 -4.99 -7.32
N GLU A 205 -15.27 -4.12 -7.98
CA GLU A 205 -16.01 -4.43 -9.21
C GLU A 205 -15.07 -4.93 -10.32
N GLY A 206 -14.03 -4.16 -10.63
CA GLY A 206 -13.12 -4.46 -11.74
C GLY A 206 -12.23 -5.68 -11.52
N LEU A 207 -11.95 -6.05 -10.26
CA LEU A 207 -11.07 -7.16 -9.92
C LEU A 207 -11.78 -8.35 -9.25
N ARG A 208 -13.09 -8.32 -9.04
CA ARG A 208 -13.87 -9.38 -8.35
C ARG A 208 -13.66 -10.79 -8.94
N ARG A 209 -13.39 -10.89 -10.25
CA ARG A 209 -13.11 -12.17 -10.94
C ARG A 209 -11.64 -12.56 -10.91
N HIS A 210 -10.78 -11.75 -10.33
CA HIS A 210 -9.33 -11.93 -10.37
C HIS A 210 -8.67 -11.92 -8.99
N ALA A 211 -9.12 -11.06 -8.10
CA ALA A 211 -8.76 -11.07 -6.68
C ALA A 211 -9.70 -12.00 -5.92
N THR A 212 -9.19 -12.68 -4.90
CA THR A 212 -9.95 -13.64 -4.09
C THR A 212 -10.30 -13.10 -2.71
N ALA A 213 -9.60 -12.02 -2.27
CA ALA A 213 -9.83 -11.40 -0.98
C ALA A 213 -9.56 -9.90 -0.96
N VAL A 214 -10.11 -9.24 0.06
CA VAL A 214 -9.68 -7.92 0.55
C VAL A 214 -8.93 -8.11 1.85
N TYR A 215 -7.71 -7.58 1.94
CA TYR A 215 -6.95 -7.50 3.18
C TYR A 215 -7.11 -6.13 3.79
N ASP A 216 -7.61 -6.09 5.00
CA ASP A 216 -7.70 -4.88 5.79
C ASP A 216 -6.51 -4.79 6.73
N LEU A 217 -5.61 -3.87 6.43
CA LEU A 217 -4.34 -3.68 7.10
C LEU A 217 -4.42 -2.49 8.05
N THR A 218 -4.14 -2.72 9.33
CA THR A 218 -4.05 -1.64 10.34
C THR A 218 -2.61 -1.51 10.80
N ILE A 219 -2.01 -0.35 10.57
CA ILE A 219 -0.61 -0.05 10.91
C ILE A 219 -0.57 0.85 12.14
N GLY A 220 0.16 0.45 13.16
CA GLY A 220 0.38 1.20 14.39
C GLY A 220 1.87 1.36 14.71
N TYR A 221 2.24 2.52 15.28
CA TYR A 221 3.62 2.85 15.66
C TYR A 221 3.71 3.03 17.18
N GLU A 222 4.57 2.26 17.87
CA GLU A 222 4.66 2.29 19.34
C GLU A 222 5.07 3.65 19.92
N HIS A 223 5.96 4.36 19.25
CA HIS A 223 6.59 5.57 19.78
C HIS A 223 6.29 6.80 18.89
N GLY A 224 5.06 6.89 18.39
CA GLY A 224 4.64 7.95 17.48
C GLY A 224 5.01 7.68 16.03
N VAL A 225 4.31 8.36 15.13
CA VAL A 225 4.41 8.18 13.68
C VAL A 225 5.71 8.80 13.16
N PRO A 226 6.66 8.02 12.64
CA PRO A 226 7.95 8.54 12.18
C PRO A 226 7.83 9.16 10.79
N ASN A 227 8.63 10.18 10.50
CA ASN A 227 8.85 10.56 9.12
C ASN A 227 9.82 9.58 8.41
N LEU A 228 9.89 9.68 7.08
CA LEU A 228 10.74 8.79 6.28
C LEU A 228 12.23 8.87 6.67
N TRP A 229 12.72 10.06 7.00
CA TRP A 229 14.12 10.25 7.39
C TRP A 229 14.45 9.58 8.73
N GLN A 230 13.55 9.67 9.71
CA GLN A 230 13.68 8.95 10.97
C GLN A 230 13.71 7.44 10.77
N PHE A 231 12.86 6.93 9.88
CA PHE A 231 12.83 5.50 9.52
C PHE A 231 14.14 5.06 8.86
N ILE A 232 14.64 5.79 7.84
CA ILE A 232 15.90 5.46 7.15
C ILE A 232 17.11 5.52 8.09
N ARG A 233 17.09 6.43 9.07
CA ARG A 233 18.13 6.52 10.09
C ARG A 233 18.10 5.39 11.12
N GLY A 234 17.09 4.54 11.12
CA GLY A 234 16.90 3.45 12.08
C GLY A 234 16.52 3.94 13.48
N LEU A 235 15.74 5.02 13.55
CA LEU A 235 15.20 5.54 14.81
C LEU A 235 13.87 4.90 15.19
N VAL A 236 13.33 4.05 14.34
CA VAL A 236 12.07 3.33 14.55
C VAL A 236 12.39 1.91 14.97
N ARG A 237 11.98 1.53 16.18
CA ARG A 237 12.29 0.21 16.73
C ARG A 237 11.26 -0.82 16.35
N ARG A 238 9.98 -0.50 16.52
CA ARG A 238 8.90 -1.46 16.29
C ARG A 238 7.70 -0.81 15.61
N ILE A 239 7.14 -1.54 14.65
CA ILE A 239 5.92 -1.18 13.94
C ILE A 239 5.01 -2.40 13.96
N HIS A 240 3.74 -2.20 14.23
CA HIS A 240 2.75 -3.27 14.26
C HIS A 240 1.87 -3.21 13.02
N LEU A 241 1.63 -4.37 12.44
CA LEU A 241 0.72 -4.58 11.32
C LEU A 241 -0.31 -5.63 11.71
N HIS A 242 -1.56 -5.21 11.88
CA HIS A 242 -2.66 -6.13 12.09
C HIS A 242 -3.38 -6.41 10.78
N VAL A 243 -3.60 -7.68 10.47
CA VAL A 243 -4.15 -8.15 9.20
C VAL A 243 -5.50 -8.83 9.42
N ARG A 244 -6.52 -8.42 8.67
CA ARG A 244 -7.80 -9.12 8.58
C ARG A 244 -8.06 -9.45 7.12
N ARG A 245 -8.57 -10.66 6.86
CA ARG A 245 -8.86 -11.15 5.52
C ARG A 245 -10.37 -11.32 5.31
N PHE A 246 -10.89 -10.74 4.25
CA PHE A 246 -12.29 -10.86 3.84
C PHE A 246 -12.33 -11.48 2.45
N PRO A 247 -12.93 -12.69 2.29
CA PRO A 247 -13.13 -13.27 0.97
C PRO A 247 -13.93 -12.31 0.09
N ILE A 248 -13.51 -12.12 -1.17
CA ILE A 248 -14.14 -11.12 -2.04
C ILE A 248 -15.58 -11.51 -2.41
N GLY A 249 -15.90 -12.83 -2.34
CA GLY A 249 -17.24 -13.35 -2.55
C GLY A 249 -18.25 -12.92 -1.48
N ASP A 250 -17.76 -12.66 -0.25
CA ASP A 250 -18.58 -12.28 0.90
C ASP A 250 -18.84 -10.76 0.95
N LEU A 251 -18.16 -9.99 0.09
CA LEU A 251 -18.40 -8.55 0.01
C LEU A 251 -19.71 -8.24 -0.71
N PRO A 252 -20.41 -7.18 -0.27
CA PRO A 252 -21.65 -6.73 -0.92
C PRO A 252 -21.48 -6.59 -2.44
N PRO A 253 -22.56 -6.90 -3.22
CA PRO A 253 -22.49 -6.86 -4.67
C PRO A 253 -22.60 -5.44 -5.25
N ASP A 254 -23.26 -4.53 -4.57
CA ASP A 254 -23.56 -3.18 -5.06
C ASP A 254 -22.66 -2.09 -4.44
N GLU A 255 -22.55 -0.97 -5.15
CA GLU A 255 -21.67 0.13 -4.75
C GLU A 255 -22.08 0.76 -3.41
N ALA A 256 -23.38 0.90 -3.14
CA ALA A 256 -23.85 1.56 -1.92
C ALA A 256 -23.48 0.74 -0.67
N SER A 257 -23.78 -0.55 -0.70
CA SER A 257 -23.43 -1.47 0.39
C SER A 257 -21.91 -1.67 0.54
N LEU A 258 -21.15 -1.63 -0.55
CA LEU A 258 -19.68 -1.62 -0.48
C LEU A 258 -19.13 -0.37 0.21
N ARG A 259 -19.79 0.79 0.03
CA ARG A 259 -19.42 2.02 0.72
C ARG A 259 -19.64 1.91 2.23
N GLU A 260 -20.79 1.38 2.64
CA GLU A 260 -21.11 1.16 4.05
C GLU A 260 -20.16 0.13 4.67
N TRP A 261 -19.88 -0.96 3.96
CA TRP A 261 -18.92 -1.97 4.38
C TRP A 261 -17.54 -1.33 4.64
N LEU A 262 -17.04 -0.51 3.72
CA LEU A 262 -15.74 0.16 3.89
C LEU A 262 -15.73 1.14 5.06
N LEU A 263 -16.81 1.92 5.25
CA LEU A 263 -16.94 2.82 6.39
C LEU A 263 -16.90 2.04 7.71
N THR A 264 -17.64 0.93 7.81
CA THR A 264 -17.62 0.05 8.99
C THR A 264 -16.22 -0.48 9.27
N ARG A 265 -15.47 -0.92 8.24
CA ARG A 265 -14.08 -1.39 8.42
C ARG A 265 -13.18 -0.28 8.97
N PHE A 266 -13.40 0.97 8.57
CA PHE A 266 -12.60 2.10 9.06
C PHE A 266 -12.96 2.52 10.50
N VAL A 267 -14.21 2.44 10.89
CA VAL A 267 -14.63 2.59 12.29
C VAL A 267 -13.98 1.52 13.18
N GLU A 268 -13.99 0.27 12.76
CA GLU A 268 -13.32 -0.82 13.47
C GLU A 268 -11.80 -0.62 13.53
N LYS A 269 -11.20 -0.16 12.44
CA LYS A 269 -9.78 0.18 12.37
C LYS A 269 -9.42 1.30 13.35
N ASP A 270 -10.25 2.32 13.48
CA ASP A 270 -10.08 3.40 14.46
C ASP A 270 -10.08 2.85 15.89
N ARG A 271 -11.03 1.97 16.20
CA ARG A 271 -11.11 1.29 17.51
C ARG A 271 -9.90 0.39 17.77
N LEU A 272 -9.39 -0.32 16.74
CA LEU A 272 -8.17 -1.12 16.84
C LEU A 272 -6.95 -0.25 17.14
N LEU A 273 -6.84 0.93 16.52
CA LEU A 273 -5.75 1.87 16.78
C LEU A 273 -5.87 2.52 18.16
N ASP A 274 -7.09 2.87 18.60
CA ASP A 274 -7.33 3.36 19.94
C ASP A 274 -6.89 2.34 21.00
N HIS A 275 -7.26 1.07 20.83
CA HIS A 275 -6.77 0.00 21.70
C HIS A 275 -5.24 -0.13 21.64
N PHE A 276 -4.66 -0.11 20.44
CA PHE A 276 -3.23 -0.22 20.25
C PHE A 276 -2.46 0.90 20.96
N TYR A 277 -2.88 2.15 20.83
CA TYR A 277 -2.21 3.28 21.46
C TYR A 277 -2.36 3.32 22.99
N ARG A 278 -3.42 2.69 23.52
CA ARG A 278 -3.57 2.53 24.98
C ARG A 278 -2.80 1.34 25.54
N CYS A 279 -2.72 0.22 24.82
CA CYS A 279 -2.21 -1.07 25.32
C CYS A 279 -0.85 -1.46 24.71
N GLY A 280 -0.31 -0.73 23.73
CA GLY A 280 0.94 -1.04 23.03
C GLY A 280 0.87 -2.24 22.07
N ARG A 281 -0.30 -2.88 21.90
CA ARG A 281 -0.50 -4.05 21.05
C ARG A 281 -1.93 -4.10 20.52
N PHE A 282 -2.11 -4.71 19.35
CA PHE A 282 -3.44 -5.05 18.86
C PHE A 282 -4.06 -6.18 19.71
N PRO A 283 -5.40 -6.25 19.80
CA PRO A 283 -6.07 -7.36 20.49
C PRO A 283 -5.69 -8.70 19.84
N ALA A 284 -5.71 -9.77 20.63
CA ALA A 284 -5.62 -11.12 20.10
C ALA A 284 -6.86 -11.38 19.21
N SER A 285 -6.64 -12.03 18.07
CA SER A 285 -7.70 -12.42 17.12
C SER A 285 -8.60 -13.46 17.71
#